data_e59d43b8a27dbec2ce2327dc754d5984
#
_entry.id   e59d43b8a27dbec2ce2327dc754d5984
#
_cell.length_a   1.000
_cell.length_b   1.000
_cell.length_c   1.000
_cell.angle_alpha   90.00
_cell.angle_beta   90.00
_cell.angle_gamma   90.00
#
_symmetry.space_group_name_H-M   'P 1'
#
loop_
_entity.id
_entity.type
_entity.pdbx_description
1 polymer ?
#
loop_
_entity_poly.entity_id
_entity_poly.type
_entity_poly.pdbx_seq_one_letter_code
_entity_poly.pdbx_strand_id
1 'polypeptide(L)'
;MARPLLFARSLLFALLIVIATVVWAIGCFGFLLLPYRQRYWMITRWNVFISYAAKYVCGIRWQIKGFENLPDAPVILLSKHQSAWETIFYCWLMPRPMIFVFKKSLLYIPFFGWGLAMLRMIAIDRSRGREAMAQVIETGKRRLNDGQWVIMFPEGTRTPVGSQGKYKNGGAILAIGTDTPVVPIAVNSGDCWPRNAFIKKPGTITVSIGEPISPQGLTASQLMEKVEHWIESEMRVITPGAYA
;
A
#
# COMPACT_ATOMS: atom_id res chain seq x y z
N MET A 1 -23.87 12.46 9.39
CA MET A 1 -24.54 12.20 8.10
C MET A 1 -25.50 11.03 8.27
N ALA A 2 -26.70 11.09 7.68
CA ALA A 2 -27.69 10.01 7.84
C ALA A 2 -27.22 8.69 7.19
N ARG A 3 -27.50 7.55 7.84
CA ARG A 3 -27.11 6.21 7.36
C ARG A 3 -27.52 5.92 5.90
N PRO A 4 -28.76 6.26 5.45
CA PRO A 4 -29.17 6.05 4.06
C PRO A 4 -28.28 6.78 3.04
N LEU A 5 -27.88 8.02 3.33
CA LEU A 5 -27.03 8.79 2.45
C LEU A 5 -25.62 8.19 2.35
N LEU A 6 -25.05 7.71 3.45
CA LEU A 6 -23.75 7.01 3.45
C LEU A 6 -23.83 5.72 2.61
N PHE A 7 -24.94 4.99 2.73
CA PHE A 7 -25.15 3.78 1.93
C PHE A 7 -25.24 4.11 0.44
N ALA A 8 -26.06 5.08 0.05
CA ALA A 8 -26.22 5.48 -1.36
C ALA A 8 -24.89 5.93 -1.99
N ARG A 9 -24.11 6.75 -1.27
CA ARG A 9 -22.77 7.17 -1.71
C ARG A 9 -21.79 6.01 -1.85
N SER A 10 -21.81 5.07 -0.91
CA SER A 10 -20.96 3.88 -0.95
C SER A 10 -21.37 2.92 -2.07
N LEU A 11 -22.66 2.80 -2.36
CA LEU A 11 -23.17 2.02 -3.49
C LEU A 11 -22.76 2.62 -4.82
N LEU A 12 -22.95 3.92 -5.00
CA LEU A 12 -22.49 4.63 -6.20
C LEU A 12 -20.98 4.46 -6.40
N PHE A 13 -20.21 4.60 -5.33
CA PHE A 13 -18.76 4.39 -5.37
C PHE A 13 -18.38 2.95 -5.76
N ALA A 14 -19.08 1.95 -5.20
CA ALA A 14 -18.86 0.54 -5.54
C ALA A 14 -19.14 0.26 -7.03
N LEU A 15 -20.26 0.81 -7.56
CA LEU A 15 -20.59 0.69 -8.98
C LEU A 15 -19.51 1.35 -9.87
N LEU A 16 -19.03 2.54 -9.50
CA LEU A 16 -17.94 3.21 -10.21
C LEU A 16 -16.65 2.40 -10.20
N ILE A 17 -16.29 1.77 -9.06
CA ILE A 17 -15.12 0.89 -9.00
C ILE A 17 -15.28 -0.29 -9.96
N VAL A 18 -16.42 -0.97 -9.93
CA VAL A 18 -16.65 -2.16 -10.78
C VAL A 18 -16.57 -1.78 -12.26
N ILE A 19 -17.31 -0.77 -12.69
CA ILE A 19 -17.32 -0.32 -14.09
C ILE A 19 -15.93 0.13 -14.52
N ALA A 20 -15.27 0.98 -13.72
CA ALA A 20 -13.92 1.46 -14.02
C ALA A 20 -12.91 0.32 -14.10
N THR A 21 -13.03 -0.68 -13.22
CA THR A 21 -12.10 -1.83 -13.24
C THR A 21 -12.25 -2.64 -14.53
N VAL A 22 -13.47 -2.93 -14.95
CA VAL A 22 -13.71 -3.70 -16.19
C VAL A 22 -13.22 -2.93 -17.41
N VAL A 23 -13.63 -1.68 -17.56
CA VAL A 23 -13.25 -0.82 -18.70
C VAL A 23 -11.72 -0.64 -18.75
N TRP A 24 -11.10 -0.35 -17.60
CA TRP A 24 -9.67 -0.13 -17.52
C TRP A 24 -8.86 -1.39 -17.78
N ALA A 25 -9.30 -2.54 -17.24
CA ALA A 25 -8.61 -3.81 -17.45
C ALA A 25 -8.60 -4.23 -18.93
N ILE A 26 -9.68 -4.00 -19.65
CA ILE A 26 -9.74 -4.24 -21.11
C ILE A 26 -8.76 -3.28 -21.82
N GLY A 27 -8.78 -1.99 -21.47
CA GLY A 27 -7.86 -0.99 -22.04
C GLY A 27 -6.38 -1.28 -21.77
N CYS A 28 -6.07 -1.91 -20.62
CA CYS A 28 -4.69 -2.22 -20.23
C CYS A 28 -3.97 -3.18 -21.21
N PHE A 29 -4.68 -4.01 -21.97
CA PHE A 29 -4.05 -4.84 -22.99
C PHE A 29 -3.31 -4.03 -24.06
N GLY A 30 -3.82 -2.83 -24.40
CA GLY A 30 -3.13 -1.90 -25.31
C GLY A 30 -1.80 -1.37 -24.75
N PHE A 31 -1.60 -1.41 -23.43
CA PHE A 31 -0.38 -0.90 -22.78
C PHE A 31 0.72 -1.97 -22.67
N LEU A 32 0.46 -3.23 -23.03
CA LEU A 32 1.47 -4.32 -22.94
C LEU A 32 2.71 -4.06 -23.79
N LEU A 33 2.55 -3.35 -24.91
CA LEU A 33 3.64 -2.99 -25.82
C LEU A 33 4.49 -1.82 -25.31
N LEU A 34 4.05 -1.12 -24.26
CA LEU A 34 4.79 0.01 -23.70
C LEU A 34 5.94 -0.45 -22.81
N PRO A 35 7.04 0.32 -22.76
CA PRO A 35 8.08 0.16 -21.75
C PRO A 35 7.48 0.15 -20.33
N TYR A 36 8.08 -0.64 -19.42
CA TYR A 36 7.51 -0.87 -18.08
C TYR A 36 7.11 0.42 -17.34
N ARG A 37 7.97 1.46 -17.35
CA ARG A 37 7.71 2.72 -16.66
C ARG A 37 6.46 3.42 -17.18
N GLN A 38 6.30 3.49 -18.51
CA GLN A 38 5.12 4.09 -19.14
C GLN A 38 3.87 3.24 -18.84
N ARG A 39 3.98 1.93 -19.00
CA ARG A 39 2.91 0.97 -18.68
C ARG A 39 2.45 1.09 -17.23
N TYR A 40 3.40 1.21 -16.28
CA TYR A 40 3.07 1.39 -14.86
C TYR A 40 2.18 2.62 -14.67
N TRP A 41 2.61 3.79 -15.15
CA TRP A 41 1.85 5.03 -14.97
C TRP A 41 0.52 5.02 -15.73
N MET A 42 0.42 4.38 -16.86
CA MET A 42 -0.85 4.24 -17.59
C MET A 42 -1.82 3.35 -16.82
N ILE A 43 -1.38 2.18 -16.36
CA ILE A 43 -2.23 1.25 -15.58
C ILE A 43 -2.67 1.91 -14.27
N THR A 44 -1.77 2.60 -13.57
CA THR A 44 -2.08 3.22 -12.27
C THR A 44 -2.95 4.49 -12.38
N ARG A 45 -3.29 4.98 -13.58
CA ARG A 45 -4.34 6.01 -13.74
C ARG A 45 -5.70 5.55 -13.19
N TRP A 46 -5.98 4.27 -13.19
CA TRP A 46 -7.12 3.71 -12.48
C TRP A 46 -7.10 4.06 -10.98
N ASN A 47 -5.96 3.99 -10.34
CA ASN A 47 -5.77 4.31 -8.93
C ASN A 47 -6.05 5.80 -8.65
N VAL A 48 -5.63 6.69 -9.57
CA VAL A 48 -5.95 8.12 -9.51
C VAL A 48 -7.47 8.31 -9.58
N PHE A 49 -8.12 7.70 -10.57
CA PHE A 49 -9.57 7.79 -10.75
C PHE A 49 -10.32 7.35 -9.49
N ILE A 50 -9.98 6.17 -8.93
CA ILE A 50 -10.64 5.64 -7.72
C ILE A 50 -10.41 6.54 -6.51
N SER A 51 -9.20 7.09 -6.34
CA SER A 51 -8.89 8.01 -5.24
C SER A 51 -9.75 9.28 -5.32
N TYR A 52 -9.88 9.87 -6.50
CA TYR A 52 -10.73 11.05 -6.69
C TYR A 52 -12.23 10.72 -6.63
N ALA A 53 -12.65 9.55 -7.13
CA ALA A 53 -14.02 9.07 -6.92
C ALA A 53 -14.35 8.92 -5.42
N ALA A 54 -13.44 8.36 -4.62
CA ALA A 54 -13.59 8.31 -3.17
C ALA A 54 -13.70 9.72 -2.54
N LYS A 55 -12.91 10.68 -3.04
CA LYS A 55 -12.95 12.07 -2.56
C LYS A 55 -14.29 12.73 -2.86
N TYR A 56 -14.76 12.69 -4.09
CA TYR A 56 -15.96 13.41 -4.49
C TYR A 56 -17.27 12.69 -4.16
N VAL A 57 -17.29 11.36 -4.26
CA VAL A 57 -18.48 10.56 -3.95
C VAL A 57 -18.62 10.28 -2.46
N CYS A 58 -17.55 9.79 -1.80
CA CYS A 58 -17.59 9.41 -0.40
C CYS A 58 -17.13 10.52 0.57
N GLY A 59 -16.51 11.59 0.07
CA GLY A 59 -15.98 12.68 0.90
C GLY A 59 -14.70 12.32 1.63
N ILE A 60 -13.92 11.37 1.10
CA ILE A 60 -12.65 10.94 1.67
C ILE A 60 -11.55 11.85 1.16
N ARG A 61 -11.11 12.77 1.99
CA ARG A 61 -9.98 13.66 1.72
C ARG A 61 -8.69 13.03 2.23
N TRP A 62 -7.56 13.62 1.87
CA TRP A 62 -6.25 13.19 2.38
C TRP A 62 -5.34 14.38 2.63
N GLN A 63 -4.42 14.20 3.53
CA GLN A 63 -3.27 15.07 3.78
C GLN A 63 -2.02 14.22 3.92
N ILE A 64 -0.88 14.75 3.51
CA ILE A 64 0.40 14.06 3.52
C ILE A 64 1.36 14.88 4.35
N LYS A 65 2.08 14.22 5.26
CA LYS A 65 3.13 14.79 6.10
C LYS A 65 4.43 14.05 5.82
N GLY A 66 5.56 14.75 5.81
CA GLY A 66 6.87 14.15 5.63
C GLY A 66 7.13 13.62 4.21
N PHE A 67 6.47 14.17 3.19
CA PHE A 67 6.72 13.76 1.79
C PHE A 67 8.17 14.06 1.37
N GLU A 68 8.76 15.10 1.94
CA GLU A 68 10.15 15.52 1.80
C GLU A 68 11.16 14.50 2.33
N ASN A 69 10.75 13.57 3.20
CA ASN A 69 11.58 12.49 3.73
C ASN A 69 11.84 11.37 2.70
N LEU A 70 11.11 11.36 1.59
CA LEU A 70 11.28 10.36 0.56
C LEU A 70 12.57 10.63 -0.23
N PRO A 71 13.54 9.70 -0.23
CA PRO A 71 14.79 9.90 -0.95
C PRO A 71 14.62 9.67 -2.46
N ASP A 72 15.57 10.20 -3.24
CA ASP A 72 15.61 9.94 -4.69
C ASP A 72 16.05 8.51 -5.05
N ALA A 73 16.66 7.79 -4.11
CA ALA A 73 17.11 6.41 -4.29
C ALA A 73 15.95 5.40 -4.04
N PRO A 74 16.06 4.16 -4.55
CA PRO A 74 15.13 3.09 -4.21
C PRO A 74 15.08 2.82 -2.71
N VAL A 75 13.87 2.60 -2.18
CA VAL A 75 13.63 2.31 -0.76
C VAL A 75 12.60 1.21 -0.57
N ILE A 76 12.57 0.66 0.63
CA ILE A 76 11.52 -0.23 1.09
C ILE A 76 10.59 0.56 2.00
N LEU A 77 9.32 0.69 1.59
CA LEU A 77 8.30 1.32 2.40
C LEU A 77 7.65 0.28 3.30
N LEU A 78 7.62 0.54 4.61
CA LEU A 78 6.91 -0.27 5.59
C LEU A 78 5.76 0.53 6.16
N SER A 79 4.53 0.15 5.80
CA SER A 79 3.34 0.95 6.10
C SER A 79 2.38 0.23 7.04
N LYS A 80 1.75 0.99 7.93
CA LYS A 80 0.52 0.57 8.61
C LYS A 80 -0.51 0.11 7.58
N HIS A 81 -1.31 -0.91 7.92
CA HIS A 81 -2.31 -1.46 7.00
C HIS A 81 -3.68 -1.57 7.64
N GLN A 82 -4.60 -0.69 7.28
CA GLN A 82 -5.96 -0.65 7.82
C GLN A 82 -7.04 -0.85 6.75
N SER A 83 -6.74 -0.52 5.49
CA SER A 83 -7.72 -0.40 4.42
C SER A 83 -7.21 -0.96 3.08
N ALA A 84 -8.07 -1.01 2.08
CA ALA A 84 -7.65 -1.14 0.68
C ALA A 84 -7.20 0.20 0.10
N TRP A 85 -7.51 1.30 0.75
CA TRP A 85 -7.21 2.66 0.27
C TRP A 85 -5.71 2.87 0.09
N GLU A 86 -4.87 2.41 1.02
CA GLU A 86 -3.41 2.57 0.95
C GLU A 86 -2.84 1.94 -0.32
N THR A 87 -3.31 0.73 -0.67
CA THR A 87 -2.80 0.03 -1.85
C THR A 87 -3.20 0.70 -3.16
N ILE A 88 -4.30 1.45 -3.15
CA ILE A 88 -4.75 2.26 -4.28
C ILE A 88 -3.97 3.58 -4.31
N PHE A 89 -3.91 4.26 -3.17
CA PHE A 89 -3.40 5.61 -3.07
C PHE A 89 -1.89 5.70 -3.33
N TYR A 90 -1.10 4.81 -2.73
CA TYR A 90 0.35 4.84 -2.87
C TYR A 90 0.85 4.58 -4.30
N CYS A 91 0.12 3.82 -5.11
CA CYS A 91 0.51 3.54 -6.50
C CYS A 91 0.73 4.78 -7.36
N TRP A 92 0.04 5.88 -7.06
CA TRP A 92 0.16 7.11 -7.84
C TRP A 92 0.74 8.28 -7.04
N LEU A 93 0.71 8.20 -5.69
CA LEU A 93 1.31 9.20 -4.83
C LEU A 93 2.83 9.19 -4.92
N MET A 94 3.43 7.99 -4.91
CA MET A 94 4.86 7.84 -4.81
C MET A 94 5.58 8.23 -6.11
N PRO A 95 6.78 8.85 -6.03
CA PRO A 95 7.48 9.40 -7.20
C PRO A 95 8.06 8.32 -8.12
N ARG A 96 8.16 7.08 -7.64
CA ARG A 96 8.70 5.94 -8.40
C ARG A 96 7.69 4.79 -8.47
N PRO A 97 7.78 3.93 -9.50
CA PRO A 97 6.95 2.73 -9.57
C PRO A 97 7.09 1.87 -8.32
N MET A 98 5.96 1.51 -7.73
CA MET A 98 5.90 0.71 -6.50
C MET A 98 5.55 -0.73 -6.78
N ILE A 99 6.22 -1.63 -6.08
CA ILE A 99 6.01 -3.07 -6.12
C ILE A 99 5.43 -3.52 -4.78
N PHE A 100 4.20 -4.01 -4.81
CA PHE A 100 3.56 -4.60 -3.64
C PHE A 100 3.90 -6.08 -3.51
N VAL A 101 4.15 -6.50 -2.27
CA VAL A 101 4.16 -7.92 -1.92
C VAL A 101 2.76 -8.33 -1.51
N PHE A 102 2.11 -9.18 -2.28
CA PHE A 102 0.70 -9.52 -2.12
C PHE A 102 0.45 -11.03 -2.13
N LYS A 103 -0.70 -11.47 -1.62
CA LYS A 103 -1.08 -12.89 -1.59
C LYS A 103 -1.31 -13.42 -3.00
N LYS A 104 -0.67 -14.52 -3.38
CA LYS A 104 -0.74 -15.16 -4.72
C LYS A 104 -2.17 -15.37 -5.20
N SER A 105 -3.12 -15.70 -4.29
CA SER A 105 -4.52 -15.91 -4.67
C SER A 105 -5.21 -14.69 -5.32
N LEU A 106 -4.68 -13.48 -5.15
CA LEU A 106 -5.23 -12.28 -5.80
C LEU A 106 -5.00 -12.25 -7.31
N LEU A 107 -4.03 -13.03 -7.83
CA LEU A 107 -3.82 -13.18 -9.27
C LEU A 107 -5.01 -13.85 -9.97
N TYR A 108 -5.79 -14.65 -9.25
CA TYR A 108 -6.92 -15.37 -9.82
C TYR A 108 -8.22 -14.54 -9.87
N ILE A 109 -8.20 -13.31 -9.34
CA ILE A 109 -9.34 -12.39 -9.45
C ILE A 109 -9.35 -11.82 -10.88
N PRO A 110 -10.41 -12.11 -11.68
CA PRO A 110 -10.51 -11.58 -13.04
C PRO A 110 -10.33 -10.06 -13.07
N PHE A 111 -9.72 -9.56 -14.15
CA PHE A 111 -9.39 -8.15 -14.38
C PHE A 111 -8.36 -7.58 -13.40
N PHE A 112 -8.58 -7.69 -12.09
CA PHE A 112 -7.67 -7.18 -11.07
C PHE A 112 -6.33 -7.91 -11.06
N GLY A 113 -6.35 -9.24 -11.10
CA GLY A 113 -5.14 -10.08 -11.16
C GLY A 113 -4.31 -9.82 -12.42
N TRP A 114 -4.93 -9.51 -13.53
CA TRP A 114 -4.24 -9.13 -14.76
C TRP A 114 -3.43 -7.85 -14.59
N GLY A 115 -4.02 -6.82 -13.94
CA GLY A 115 -3.32 -5.58 -13.60
C GLY A 115 -2.10 -5.83 -12.72
N LEU A 116 -2.24 -6.67 -11.68
CA LEU A 116 -1.13 -7.03 -10.79
C LEU A 116 0.01 -7.73 -11.54
N ALA A 117 -0.30 -8.64 -12.47
CA ALA A 117 0.68 -9.33 -13.30
C ALA A 117 1.40 -8.37 -14.25
N MET A 118 0.66 -7.48 -14.93
CA MET A 118 1.20 -6.47 -15.84
C MET A 118 2.12 -5.47 -15.13
N LEU A 119 1.87 -5.18 -13.85
CA LEU A 119 2.68 -4.32 -13.00
C LEU A 119 3.87 -5.03 -12.37
N ARG A 120 4.07 -6.33 -12.66
CA ARG A 120 5.19 -7.13 -12.12
C ARG A 120 5.28 -7.14 -10.60
N MET A 121 4.13 -7.08 -9.91
CA MET A 121 4.04 -7.15 -8.46
C MET A 121 4.57 -8.48 -7.93
N ILE A 122 5.00 -8.54 -6.67
CA ILE A 122 5.57 -9.75 -6.05
C ILE A 122 4.45 -10.57 -5.40
N ALA A 123 4.09 -11.67 -6.04
CA ALA A 123 3.13 -12.62 -5.47
C ALA A 123 3.83 -13.53 -4.46
N ILE A 124 3.28 -13.65 -3.24
CA ILE A 124 3.79 -14.54 -2.20
C ILE A 124 2.78 -15.65 -1.88
N ASP A 125 3.27 -16.88 -1.89
CA ASP A 125 2.56 -18.03 -1.31
C ASP A 125 3.02 -18.23 0.13
N ARG A 126 2.25 -17.72 1.08
CA ARG A 126 2.62 -17.74 2.49
C ARG A 126 2.68 -19.14 3.11
N SER A 127 2.08 -20.15 2.46
CA SER A 127 2.13 -21.54 2.94
C SER A 127 3.53 -22.14 2.82
N ARG A 128 4.38 -21.59 1.91
CA ARG A 128 5.75 -22.03 1.68
C ARG A 128 6.79 -21.46 2.67
N GLY A 129 6.36 -20.67 3.65
CA GLY A 129 7.22 -20.19 4.74
C GLY A 129 8.53 -19.53 4.30
N ARG A 130 9.69 -20.13 4.66
CA ARG A 130 11.03 -19.58 4.36
C ARG A 130 11.32 -19.47 2.87
N GLU A 131 10.88 -20.43 2.08
CA GLU A 131 11.09 -20.45 0.64
C GLU A 131 10.36 -19.29 -0.06
N ALA A 132 9.13 -19.01 0.38
CA ALA A 132 8.39 -17.84 -0.11
C ALA A 132 9.11 -16.52 0.21
N MET A 133 9.72 -16.42 1.40
CA MET A 133 10.49 -15.23 1.78
C MET A 133 11.77 -15.09 0.96
N ALA A 134 12.50 -16.19 0.71
CA ALA A 134 13.69 -16.17 -0.16
C ALA A 134 13.34 -15.66 -1.57
N GLN A 135 12.20 -16.10 -2.13
CA GLN A 135 11.69 -15.62 -3.42
C GLN A 135 11.36 -14.10 -3.37
N VAL A 136 10.78 -13.61 -2.26
CA VAL A 136 10.49 -12.18 -2.08
C VAL A 136 11.77 -11.38 -2.05
N ILE A 137 12.80 -11.84 -1.34
CA ILE A 137 14.11 -11.16 -1.24
C ILE A 137 14.77 -11.09 -2.62
N GLU A 138 14.87 -12.20 -3.32
CA GLU A 138 15.49 -12.25 -4.64
C GLU A 138 14.77 -11.37 -5.66
N THR A 139 13.43 -11.48 -5.69
CA THR A 139 12.64 -10.66 -6.61
C THR A 139 12.67 -9.18 -6.20
N GLY A 140 12.59 -8.87 -4.90
CA GLY A 140 12.69 -7.52 -4.37
C GLY A 140 14.01 -6.86 -4.72
N LYS A 141 15.14 -7.59 -4.57
CA LYS A 141 16.46 -7.10 -4.97
C LYS A 141 16.50 -6.70 -6.44
N ARG A 142 15.97 -7.54 -7.33
CA ARG A 142 15.87 -7.20 -8.76
C ARG A 142 15.05 -5.94 -8.99
N ARG A 143 13.91 -5.78 -8.30
CA ARG A 143 13.04 -4.61 -8.44
C ARG A 143 13.69 -3.32 -7.94
N LEU A 144 14.38 -3.39 -6.81
CA LEU A 144 15.14 -2.24 -6.27
C LEU A 144 16.29 -1.83 -7.22
N ASN A 145 17.03 -2.81 -7.79
CA ASN A 145 18.06 -2.55 -8.79
C ASN A 145 17.50 -1.94 -10.09
N ASP A 146 16.25 -2.28 -10.46
CA ASP A 146 15.53 -1.65 -11.58
C ASP A 146 15.04 -0.22 -11.25
N GLY A 147 15.37 0.33 -10.08
CA GLY A 147 14.96 1.66 -9.63
C GLY A 147 13.53 1.74 -9.13
N GLN A 148 12.87 0.61 -8.87
CA GLN A 148 11.51 0.54 -8.33
C GLN A 148 11.57 0.53 -6.79
N TRP A 149 10.48 0.97 -6.15
CA TRP A 149 10.33 0.88 -4.71
C TRP A 149 9.53 -0.34 -4.31
N VAL A 150 9.88 -0.96 -3.19
CA VAL A 150 9.11 -2.10 -2.66
C VAL A 150 8.32 -1.64 -1.46
N ILE A 151 7.02 -1.97 -1.42
CA ILE A 151 6.20 -1.73 -0.24
C ILE A 151 5.73 -3.04 0.38
N MET A 152 5.80 -3.10 1.69
CA MET A 152 5.26 -4.19 2.49
C MET A 152 4.47 -3.65 3.66
N PHE A 153 3.49 -4.45 4.07
CA PHE A 153 2.71 -4.20 5.27
C PHE A 153 3.18 -5.19 6.35
N PRO A 154 3.96 -4.74 7.35
CA PRO A 154 4.61 -5.66 8.29
C PRO A 154 3.61 -6.45 9.13
N GLU A 155 2.41 -5.93 9.37
CA GLU A 155 1.32 -6.64 10.05
C GLU A 155 0.82 -7.86 9.27
N GLY A 156 1.06 -7.91 7.96
CA GLY A 156 0.68 -9.00 7.05
C GLY A 156 -0.82 -9.14 6.81
N THR A 157 -1.64 -8.32 7.44
CA THR A 157 -3.10 -8.22 7.25
C THR A 157 -3.57 -6.84 7.65
N ARG A 158 -4.75 -6.45 7.19
CA ARG A 158 -5.37 -5.18 7.62
C ARG A 158 -5.83 -5.28 9.07
N THR A 159 -5.41 -4.31 9.90
CA THR A 159 -5.77 -4.21 11.32
C THR A 159 -6.92 -3.22 11.54
N PRO A 160 -7.76 -3.45 12.55
CA PRO A 160 -8.77 -2.47 12.95
C PRO A 160 -8.13 -1.15 13.41
N VAL A 161 -8.89 -0.07 13.33
CA VAL A 161 -8.52 1.22 13.92
C VAL A 161 -8.33 1.05 15.44
N GLY A 162 -7.32 1.70 16.01
CA GLY A 162 -7.01 1.60 17.42
C GLY A 162 -6.30 0.31 17.85
N SER A 163 -5.97 -0.57 16.89
CA SER A 163 -5.27 -1.82 17.22
C SER A 163 -3.87 -1.86 16.62
N GLN A 164 -2.96 -2.42 17.39
CA GLN A 164 -1.62 -2.77 16.95
C GLN A 164 -1.58 -4.24 16.56
N GLY A 165 -1.19 -4.54 15.30
CA GLY A 165 -0.95 -5.90 14.84
C GLY A 165 0.45 -6.38 15.20
N LYS A 166 0.71 -7.68 15.06
CA LYS A 166 2.06 -8.23 15.21
C LYS A 166 2.89 -7.90 13.98
N TYR A 167 3.98 -7.17 14.16
CA TYR A 167 4.92 -6.84 13.09
C TYR A 167 5.82 -8.03 12.76
N LYS A 168 5.95 -8.34 11.48
CA LYS A 168 6.76 -9.46 10.94
C LYS A 168 8.05 -8.93 10.34
N ASN A 169 9.13 -9.61 10.55
CA ASN A 169 10.47 -9.19 10.14
C ASN A 169 10.73 -9.24 8.61
N GLY A 170 9.75 -9.65 7.79
CA GLY A 170 9.96 -9.84 6.35
C GLY A 170 10.50 -8.63 5.61
N GLY A 171 10.00 -7.44 5.94
CA GLY A 171 10.48 -6.18 5.37
C GLY A 171 11.90 -5.83 5.81
N ALA A 172 12.22 -6.05 7.08
CA ALA A 172 13.56 -5.84 7.61
C ALA A 172 14.58 -6.84 7.04
N ILE A 173 14.18 -8.10 6.85
CA ILE A 173 15.04 -9.12 6.22
C ILE A 173 15.34 -8.71 4.76
N LEU A 174 14.34 -8.22 4.03
CA LEU A 174 14.56 -7.70 2.68
C LEU A 174 15.53 -6.50 2.69
N ALA A 175 15.33 -5.56 3.61
CA ALA A 175 16.17 -4.36 3.73
C ALA A 175 17.63 -4.69 3.99
N ILE A 176 17.89 -5.59 4.95
CA ILE A 176 19.25 -6.06 5.28
C ILE A 176 19.86 -6.83 4.10
N GLY A 177 19.08 -7.73 3.48
CA GLY A 177 19.56 -8.56 2.37
C GLY A 177 19.85 -7.76 1.07
N THR A 178 19.38 -6.53 0.98
CA THR A 178 19.57 -5.64 -0.17
C THR A 178 20.35 -4.37 0.15
N ASP A 179 20.73 -4.18 1.42
CA ASP A 179 21.33 -2.93 1.95
C ASP A 179 20.51 -1.69 1.56
N THR A 180 19.18 -1.81 1.63
CA THR A 180 18.25 -0.75 1.20
C THR A 180 17.57 -0.10 2.40
N PRO A 181 17.55 1.24 2.52
CA PRO A 181 16.87 1.94 3.60
C PRO A 181 15.36 1.62 3.65
N VAL A 182 14.82 1.67 4.87
CA VAL A 182 13.39 1.52 5.14
C VAL A 182 12.78 2.87 5.46
N VAL A 183 11.65 3.20 4.83
CA VAL A 183 10.86 4.38 5.17
C VAL A 183 9.55 3.91 5.84
N PRO A 184 9.32 4.23 7.13
CA PRO A 184 8.09 3.87 7.81
C PRO A 184 6.96 4.82 7.43
N ILE A 185 5.72 4.31 7.33
CA ILE A 185 4.53 5.10 7.00
C ILE A 185 3.40 4.76 7.99
N ALA A 186 2.90 5.77 8.67
CA ALA A 186 1.67 5.70 9.45
C ALA A 186 0.50 6.23 8.62
N VAL A 187 -0.69 5.59 8.73
CA VAL A 187 -1.88 6.01 8.00
C VAL A 187 -3.15 5.58 8.72
N ASN A 188 -4.10 6.51 8.87
CA ASN A 188 -5.38 6.28 9.53
C ASN A 188 -6.55 6.02 8.56
N SER A 189 -6.28 5.33 7.49
CA SER A 189 -7.25 5.06 6.41
C SER A 189 -8.48 4.28 6.86
N GLY A 190 -8.34 3.48 7.93
CA GLY A 190 -9.43 2.70 8.50
C GLY A 190 -10.58 3.54 9.05
N ASP A 191 -10.35 4.80 9.41
CA ASP A 191 -11.39 5.73 9.89
C ASP A 191 -12.43 6.01 8.79
N CYS A 192 -11.97 6.17 7.56
CA CYS A 192 -12.81 6.50 6.41
C CYS A 192 -13.21 5.27 5.59
N TRP A 193 -12.28 4.30 5.45
CA TRP A 193 -12.48 3.10 4.66
C TRP A 193 -12.12 1.83 5.47
N PRO A 194 -12.97 1.41 6.43
CA PRO A 194 -12.65 0.28 7.29
C PRO A 194 -12.48 -1.03 6.52
N ARG A 195 -11.67 -1.93 7.07
CA ARG A 195 -11.48 -3.27 6.53
C ARG A 195 -12.82 -3.99 6.32
N ASN A 196 -13.05 -4.51 5.12
CA ASN A 196 -14.25 -5.28 4.73
C ASN A 196 -15.59 -4.55 4.91
N ALA A 197 -15.60 -3.25 5.23
CA ALA A 197 -16.83 -2.49 5.35
C ALA A 197 -17.32 -2.01 3.99
N PHE A 198 -18.62 -2.21 3.73
CA PHE A 198 -19.28 -1.65 2.54
C PHE A 198 -19.36 -0.12 2.64
N ILE A 199 -19.77 0.39 3.80
CA ILE A 199 -19.95 1.81 4.04
C ILE A 199 -18.59 2.52 4.13
N LYS A 200 -18.41 3.55 3.29
CA LYS A 200 -17.30 4.50 3.37
C LYS A 200 -17.77 5.74 4.12
N LYS A 201 -16.92 6.26 5.00
CA LYS A 201 -17.23 7.42 5.83
C LYS A 201 -16.45 8.63 5.32
N PRO A 202 -17.07 9.82 5.25
CA PRO A 202 -16.34 11.04 4.92
C PRO A 202 -15.36 11.38 6.05
N GLY A 203 -14.24 11.96 5.69
CA GLY A 203 -13.18 12.34 6.62
C GLY A 203 -11.88 12.63 5.90
N THR A 204 -10.84 12.88 6.68
CA THR A 204 -9.49 13.11 6.16
C THR A 204 -8.57 11.99 6.59
N ILE A 205 -7.98 11.31 5.61
CA ILE A 205 -6.93 10.33 5.83
C ILE A 205 -5.60 11.06 5.88
N THR A 206 -4.87 10.87 6.97
CA THR A 206 -3.50 11.37 7.12
C THR A 206 -2.52 10.27 6.76
N VAL A 207 -1.63 10.55 5.83
CA VAL A 207 -0.45 9.73 5.51
C VAL A 207 0.75 10.47 6.10
N SER A 208 1.41 9.87 7.08
CA SER A 208 2.63 10.40 7.69
C SER A 208 3.81 9.52 7.30
N ILE A 209 4.82 10.13 6.70
CA ILE A 209 6.01 9.48 6.15
C ILE A 209 7.20 9.84 7.04
N GLY A 210 7.84 8.83 7.63
CA GLY A 210 9.01 9.01 8.47
C GLY A 210 10.31 9.15 7.67
N GLU A 211 11.37 9.49 8.39
CA GLU A 211 12.71 9.53 7.81
C GLU A 211 13.21 8.13 7.46
N PRO A 212 14.09 8.00 6.46
CA PRO A 212 14.70 6.72 6.11
C PRO A 212 15.54 6.16 7.27
N ILE A 213 15.35 4.88 7.56
CA ILE A 213 16.11 4.12 8.56
C ILE A 213 17.09 3.22 7.83
N SER A 214 18.40 3.40 8.07
CA SER A 214 19.44 2.53 7.51
C SER A 214 19.37 1.14 8.14
N PRO A 215 19.49 0.04 7.35
CA PRO A 215 19.59 -1.30 7.88
C PRO A 215 20.97 -1.65 8.43
N GLN A 216 21.98 -0.83 8.19
CA GLN A 216 23.39 -1.11 8.51
C GLN A 216 23.60 -1.28 10.02
N GLY A 217 24.31 -2.32 10.40
CA GLY A 217 24.61 -2.62 11.80
C GLY A 217 23.43 -3.12 12.64
N LEU A 218 22.25 -3.31 12.03
CA LEU A 218 21.04 -3.76 12.70
C LEU A 218 20.70 -5.21 12.35
N THR A 219 20.19 -5.94 13.32
CA THR A 219 19.47 -7.20 13.07
C THR A 219 18.07 -6.90 12.53
N ALA A 220 17.44 -7.88 11.89
CA ALA A 220 16.07 -7.73 11.37
C ALA A 220 15.05 -7.38 12.48
N SER A 221 15.27 -7.90 13.68
CA SER A 221 14.42 -7.61 14.84
C SER A 221 14.58 -6.17 15.30
N GLN A 222 15.82 -5.68 15.43
CA GLN A 222 16.11 -4.31 15.84
C GLN A 222 15.60 -3.28 14.82
N LEU A 223 15.77 -3.55 13.51
CA LEU A 223 15.24 -2.68 12.47
C LEU A 223 13.72 -2.64 12.51
N MET A 224 13.06 -3.80 12.68
CA MET A 224 11.60 -3.85 12.75
C MET A 224 11.06 -3.17 14.01
N GLU A 225 11.73 -3.29 15.15
CA GLU A 225 11.38 -2.61 16.40
C GLU A 225 11.40 -1.07 16.22
N LYS A 226 12.42 -0.53 15.56
CA LYS A 226 12.46 0.91 15.23
C LYS A 226 11.30 1.33 14.33
N VAL A 227 10.99 0.53 13.30
CA VAL A 227 9.87 0.79 12.38
C VAL A 227 8.53 0.75 13.12
N GLU A 228 8.32 -0.30 13.93
CA GLU A 228 7.10 -0.48 14.72
C GLU A 228 6.91 0.66 15.71
N HIS A 229 7.96 0.99 16.45
CA HIS A 229 7.93 2.10 17.42
C HIS A 229 7.55 3.41 16.73
N TRP A 230 8.16 3.73 15.60
CA TRP A 230 7.85 4.96 14.87
C TRP A 230 6.40 4.97 14.36
N ILE A 231 5.97 3.89 13.69
CA ILE A 231 4.61 3.80 13.13
C ILE A 231 3.56 3.91 14.23
N GLU A 232 3.71 3.16 15.33
CA GLU A 232 2.70 3.13 16.39
C GLU A 232 2.69 4.43 17.21
N SER A 233 3.85 5.09 17.37
CA SER A 233 3.92 6.42 17.98
C SER A 233 3.21 7.46 17.11
N GLU A 234 3.46 7.46 15.81
CA GLU A 234 2.83 8.38 14.86
C GLU A 234 1.32 8.10 14.71
N MET A 235 0.88 6.85 14.80
CA MET A 235 -0.55 6.51 14.82
C MET A 235 -1.28 7.15 15.99
N ARG A 236 -0.64 7.26 17.18
CA ARG A 236 -1.21 7.98 18.33
C ARG A 236 -1.32 9.49 18.09
N VAL A 237 -0.41 10.05 17.28
CA VAL A 237 -0.45 11.48 16.91
C VAL A 237 -1.55 11.76 15.90
N ILE A 238 -1.69 10.91 14.86
CA ILE A 238 -2.66 11.16 13.79
C ILE A 238 -4.07 10.66 14.09
N THR A 239 -4.24 9.81 15.13
CA THR A 239 -5.55 9.29 15.55
C THR A 239 -5.61 9.15 17.08
N PRO A 240 -5.44 10.24 17.85
CA PRO A 240 -5.29 10.18 19.31
C PRO A 240 -6.50 9.54 20.03
N GLY A 241 -7.71 9.74 19.51
CA GLY A 241 -8.92 9.18 20.12
C GLY A 241 -9.10 7.66 19.93
N ALA A 242 -8.33 7.02 19.07
CA ALA A 242 -8.45 5.58 18.80
C ALA A 242 -7.32 4.75 19.44
N TYR A 243 -6.19 5.39 19.80
CA TYR A 243 -4.98 4.76 20.36
C TYR A 243 -4.68 5.27 21.78
N ALA A 244 -5.73 5.66 22.50
CA ALA A 244 -5.63 6.11 23.89
C ALA A 244 -5.30 4.96 24.86
#